data_b515c86c5458c77fddf193f2078305b2
#
_entry.id   b515c86c5458c77fddf193f2078305b2
#
_cell.length_a   1.000
_cell.length_b   1.000
_cell.length_c   1.000
_cell.angle_alpha   90.00
_cell.angle_beta   90.00
_cell.angle_gamma   90.00
#
_symmetry.space_group_name_H-M   'P 1'
#
loop_
_entity.id
_entity.type
_entity.pdbx_description
1 polymer ?
#
loop_
_entity_poly.entity_id
_entity_poly.type
_entity_poly.pdbx_seq_one_letter_code
_entity_poly.pdbx_strand_id
1 'polypeptide(L)'
;MSFLPREFQIPAVVETARFRMRSITIHDAFKDYDAVMSSREHLWSRFGEAWGWPAEDMTIEQNIVDLGWHQKEFQLRSSFDYAVMSLDEQRLLGCVYIDPPHVPGTDADVWFWARQSQLASGLETELASFLGTWLVEAWPFKTVTFNGVPRSLRESPKKV
;
A
#
# COMPACT_ATOMS: atom_id res chain seq x y z
N MET A 1 -3.87 11.48 16.84
CA MET A 1 -2.63 12.26 16.62
C MET A 1 -1.94 11.67 15.40
N SER A 2 -1.51 12.51 14.47
CA SER A 2 -0.77 12.03 13.30
C SER A 2 0.62 11.54 13.71
N PHE A 3 1.05 10.40 13.19
CA PHE A 3 2.40 9.85 13.42
C PHE A 3 3.48 10.53 12.55
N LEU A 4 3.06 11.47 11.71
CA LEU A 4 3.94 12.26 10.84
C LEU A 4 4.04 13.70 11.31
N PRO A 5 5.18 14.38 11.04
CA PRO A 5 5.28 15.82 11.25
C PRO A 5 4.18 16.59 10.53
N ARG A 6 3.65 17.61 11.18
CA ARG A 6 2.49 18.38 10.67
C ARG A 6 2.76 19.02 9.31
N GLU A 7 3.97 19.50 9.11
CA GLU A 7 4.46 20.16 7.89
C GLU A 7 4.87 19.21 6.78
N PHE A 8 4.95 17.90 7.07
CA PHE A 8 5.34 16.90 6.07
C PHE A 8 4.34 16.83 4.93
N GLN A 9 4.83 16.98 3.70
CA GLN A 9 4.01 16.88 2.49
C GLN A 9 3.86 15.42 2.10
N ILE A 10 2.63 14.91 2.15
CA ILE A 10 2.34 13.53 1.76
C ILE A 10 2.54 13.38 0.26
N PRO A 11 3.37 12.41 -0.19
CA PRO A 11 3.55 12.14 -1.61
C PRO A 11 2.20 11.80 -2.29
N ALA A 12 1.87 12.50 -3.38
CA ALA A 12 0.57 12.35 -4.05
C ALA A 12 0.60 11.27 -5.13
N VAL A 13 1.56 11.35 -6.04
CA VAL A 13 1.68 10.46 -7.21
C VAL A 13 3.15 10.14 -7.44
N VAL A 14 3.44 8.89 -7.78
CA VAL A 14 4.75 8.45 -8.24
C VAL A 14 4.58 7.44 -9.38
N GLU A 15 5.42 7.54 -10.39
CA GLU A 15 5.43 6.61 -11.52
C GLU A 15 6.77 5.90 -11.64
N THR A 16 6.72 4.65 -12.05
CA THR A 16 7.85 3.86 -12.52
C THR A 16 7.64 3.48 -13.98
N ALA A 17 8.56 2.76 -14.57
CA ALA A 17 8.36 2.22 -15.93
C ALA A 17 7.19 1.23 -16.02
N ARG A 18 6.70 0.70 -14.90
CA ARG A 18 5.73 -0.38 -14.87
C ARG A 18 4.38 -0.01 -14.24
N PHE A 19 4.35 0.90 -13.29
CA PHE A 19 3.12 1.26 -12.58
C PHE A 19 3.08 2.74 -12.20
N ARG A 20 1.87 3.19 -11.92
CA ARG A 20 1.57 4.48 -11.33
C ARG A 20 0.94 4.26 -9.95
N MET A 21 1.51 4.86 -8.92
CA MET A 21 1.01 4.76 -7.55
C MET A 21 0.48 6.12 -7.09
N ARG A 22 -0.73 6.14 -6.60
CA ARG A 22 -1.43 7.34 -6.11
C ARG A 22 -2.41 6.98 -5.01
N SER A 23 -2.86 7.98 -4.25
CA SER A 23 -3.91 7.78 -3.26
C SER A 23 -5.13 7.09 -3.87
N ILE A 24 -5.62 6.04 -3.20
CA ILE A 24 -6.84 5.36 -3.61
C ILE A 24 -8.07 6.21 -3.31
N THR A 25 -9.09 6.13 -4.14
CA THR A 25 -10.37 6.82 -3.96
C THR A 25 -11.55 5.89 -4.18
N ILE A 26 -12.74 6.35 -3.82
CA ILE A 26 -13.99 5.60 -4.07
C ILE A 26 -14.22 5.30 -5.55
N HIS A 27 -13.63 6.09 -6.45
CA HIS A 27 -13.72 5.87 -7.91
C HIS A 27 -12.94 4.64 -8.38
N ASP A 28 -12.05 4.11 -7.54
CA ASP A 28 -11.26 2.92 -7.82
C ASP A 28 -11.97 1.63 -7.38
N ALA A 29 -13.15 1.72 -6.75
CA ALA A 29 -13.79 0.62 -6.05
C ALA A 29 -14.02 -0.62 -6.92
N PHE A 30 -14.43 -0.46 -8.18
CA PHE A 30 -14.68 -1.60 -9.08
C PHE A 30 -13.37 -2.28 -9.51
N LYS A 31 -12.33 -1.50 -9.82
CA LYS A 31 -11.00 -2.03 -10.17
C LYS A 31 -10.33 -2.69 -8.98
N ASP A 32 -10.49 -2.10 -7.79
CA ASP A 32 -9.99 -2.66 -6.55
C ASP A 32 -10.71 -3.96 -6.20
N TYR A 33 -12.03 -3.99 -6.28
CA TYR A 33 -12.84 -5.19 -6.04
C TYR A 33 -12.44 -6.36 -6.97
N ASP A 34 -12.23 -6.08 -8.26
CA ASP A 34 -11.74 -7.07 -9.21
C ASP A 34 -10.36 -7.61 -8.81
N ALA A 35 -9.43 -6.73 -8.47
CA ALA A 35 -8.09 -7.12 -8.03
C ALA A 35 -8.11 -7.93 -6.73
N VAL A 36 -8.89 -7.51 -5.74
CA VAL A 36 -9.01 -8.17 -4.43
C VAL A 36 -9.64 -9.55 -4.57
N MET A 37 -10.80 -9.64 -5.19
CA MET A 37 -11.55 -10.91 -5.25
C MET A 37 -10.91 -11.94 -6.18
N SER A 38 -10.26 -11.51 -7.26
CA SER A 38 -9.46 -12.39 -8.11
C SER A 38 -8.16 -12.86 -7.46
N SER A 39 -7.75 -12.22 -6.37
CA SER A 39 -6.52 -12.51 -5.61
C SER A 39 -6.82 -13.01 -4.19
N ARG A 40 -8.05 -13.40 -3.89
CA ARG A 40 -8.53 -13.65 -2.53
C ARG A 40 -7.67 -14.67 -1.78
N GLU A 41 -7.32 -15.77 -2.40
CA GLU A 41 -6.52 -16.81 -1.76
C GLU A 41 -5.13 -16.28 -1.35
N HIS A 42 -4.46 -15.56 -2.24
CA HIS A 42 -3.19 -14.91 -1.95
C HIS A 42 -3.31 -13.88 -0.82
N LEU A 43 -4.33 -13.03 -0.88
CA LEU A 43 -4.55 -12.00 0.13
C LEU A 43 -4.94 -12.59 1.49
N TRP A 44 -5.76 -13.63 1.50
CA TRP A 44 -6.14 -14.31 2.73
C TRP A 44 -4.92 -14.95 3.43
N SER A 45 -3.99 -15.51 2.67
CA SER A 45 -2.76 -16.06 3.23
C SER A 45 -1.90 -15.03 3.96
N ARG A 46 -2.02 -13.75 3.60
CA ARG A 46 -1.28 -12.63 4.20
C ARG A 46 -2.07 -11.90 5.29
N PHE A 47 -3.34 -11.60 5.02
CA PHE A 47 -4.15 -10.69 5.84
C PHE A 47 -5.27 -11.39 6.60
N GLY A 48 -5.57 -12.65 6.29
CA GLY A 48 -6.70 -13.37 6.87
C GLY A 48 -6.60 -13.50 8.39
N GLU A 49 -5.44 -13.84 8.93
CA GLU A 49 -5.21 -13.97 10.36
C GLU A 49 -5.27 -12.61 11.08
N ALA A 50 -4.59 -11.60 10.54
CA ALA A 50 -4.48 -10.29 11.17
C ALA A 50 -5.74 -9.44 11.04
N TRP A 51 -6.40 -9.49 9.87
CA TRP A 51 -7.49 -8.57 9.52
C TRP A 51 -8.82 -9.25 9.22
N GLY A 52 -8.86 -10.58 9.07
CA GLY A 52 -10.05 -11.29 8.59
C GLY A 52 -10.48 -10.83 7.19
N TRP A 53 -9.53 -10.46 6.35
CA TRP A 53 -9.75 -9.86 5.04
C TRP A 53 -8.94 -10.56 3.95
N PRO A 54 -9.44 -10.66 2.72
CA PRO A 54 -10.80 -10.32 2.30
C PRO A 54 -11.80 -11.44 2.64
N ALA A 55 -13.01 -11.05 3.06
CA ALA A 55 -14.08 -12.01 3.30
C ALA A 55 -14.47 -12.71 1.99
N GLU A 56 -14.87 -13.99 2.09
CA GLU A 56 -15.23 -14.79 0.91
C GLU A 56 -16.46 -14.24 0.18
N ASP A 57 -17.37 -13.66 0.95
CA ASP A 57 -18.63 -13.08 0.48
C ASP A 57 -18.62 -11.54 0.42
N MET A 58 -17.43 -10.92 0.39
CA MET A 58 -17.31 -9.46 0.30
C MET A 58 -18.04 -8.94 -0.94
N THR A 59 -18.90 -7.94 -0.72
CA THR A 59 -19.67 -7.31 -1.80
C THR A 59 -18.97 -6.05 -2.33
N ILE A 60 -19.37 -5.61 -3.53
CA ILE A 60 -18.88 -4.35 -4.10
C ILE A 60 -19.28 -3.15 -3.24
N GLU A 61 -20.46 -3.17 -2.62
CA GLU A 61 -20.93 -2.12 -1.71
C GLU A 61 -20.04 -1.99 -0.49
N GLN A 62 -19.63 -3.11 0.10
CA GLN A 62 -18.66 -3.12 1.22
C GLN A 62 -17.32 -2.55 0.78
N ASN A 63 -16.86 -2.91 -0.42
CA ASN A 63 -15.61 -2.39 -0.96
C ASN A 63 -15.67 -0.87 -1.18
N ILE A 64 -16.80 -0.35 -1.66
CA ILE A 64 -17.00 1.10 -1.80
C ILE A 64 -16.89 1.80 -0.44
N VAL A 65 -17.50 1.23 0.60
CA VAL A 65 -17.40 1.76 1.97
C VAL A 65 -15.96 1.73 2.47
N ASP A 66 -15.25 0.64 2.26
CA ASP A 66 -13.85 0.49 2.67
C ASP A 66 -12.95 1.54 1.98
N LEU A 67 -13.12 1.74 0.69
CA LEU A 67 -12.37 2.78 -0.03
C LEU A 67 -12.73 4.19 0.41
N GLY A 68 -13.99 4.44 0.74
CA GLY A 68 -14.42 5.71 1.33
C GLY A 68 -13.75 5.98 2.67
N TRP A 69 -13.59 4.93 3.47
CA TRP A 69 -12.85 5.01 4.74
C TRP A 69 -11.37 5.30 4.51
N HIS A 70 -10.69 4.58 3.64
CA HIS A 70 -9.29 4.83 3.29
C HIS A 70 -9.07 6.25 2.75
N GLN A 71 -9.96 6.72 1.89
CA GLN A 71 -9.91 8.09 1.39
C GLN A 71 -10.03 9.12 2.53
N LYS A 72 -10.91 8.86 3.49
CA LYS A 72 -11.09 9.73 4.66
C LYS A 72 -9.85 9.73 5.56
N GLU A 73 -9.28 8.57 5.83
CA GLU A 73 -8.06 8.44 6.64
C GLU A 73 -6.88 9.18 6.00
N PHE A 74 -6.75 9.11 4.68
CA PHE A 74 -5.72 9.84 3.94
C PHE A 74 -5.87 11.36 4.13
N GLN A 75 -7.10 11.88 4.03
CA GLN A 75 -7.41 13.29 4.28
C GLN A 75 -7.12 13.72 5.72
N LEU A 76 -7.41 12.84 6.67
CA LEU A 76 -7.13 13.05 8.09
C LEU A 76 -5.66 12.83 8.47
N ARG A 77 -4.82 12.34 7.55
CA ARG A 77 -3.41 12.01 7.77
C ARG A 77 -3.22 10.94 8.87
N SER A 78 -4.16 10.03 9.00
CA SER A 78 -4.12 8.95 10.00
C SER A 78 -3.65 7.61 9.43
N SER A 79 -3.83 7.40 8.13
CA SER A 79 -3.37 6.23 7.37
C SER A 79 -3.34 6.59 5.89
N PHE A 80 -2.46 5.94 5.11
CA PHE A 80 -2.26 6.28 3.70
C PHE A 80 -2.33 5.03 2.85
N ASP A 81 -3.42 4.89 2.11
CA ASP A 81 -3.64 3.82 1.15
C ASP A 81 -3.39 4.31 -0.28
N TYR A 82 -2.44 3.66 -0.95
CA TYR A 82 -2.07 3.94 -2.33
C TYR A 82 -2.52 2.81 -3.24
N ALA A 83 -3.20 3.17 -4.31
CA ALA A 83 -3.48 2.28 -5.42
C ALA A 83 -2.26 2.17 -6.33
N VAL A 84 -1.84 0.94 -6.60
CA VAL A 84 -0.82 0.63 -7.62
C VAL A 84 -1.56 0.31 -8.91
N MET A 85 -1.54 1.25 -9.85
CA MET A 85 -2.28 1.17 -11.12
C MET A 85 -1.37 0.81 -12.28
N SER A 86 -1.92 0.17 -13.31
CA SER A 86 -1.27 0.15 -14.61
C SER A 86 -1.07 1.59 -15.12
N LEU A 87 -0.08 1.81 -16.00
CA LEU A 87 0.25 3.16 -16.48
C LEU A 87 -0.93 3.84 -17.20
N ASP A 88 -1.78 3.07 -17.87
CA ASP A 88 -3.02 3.55 -18.50
C ASP A 88 -4.20 3.67 -17.52
N GLU A 89 -3.99 3.34 -16.26
CA GLU A 89 -5.00 3.31 -15.18
C GLU A 89 -6.22 2.40 -15.46
N GLN A 90 -6.13 1.47 -16.38
CA GLN A 90 -7.23 0.54 -16.68
C GLN A 90 -7.35 -0.57 -15.64
N ARG A 91 -6.26 -0.93 -14.95
CA ARG A 91 -6.23 -2.03 -13.98
C ARG A 91 -5.54 -1.61 -12.69
N LEU A 92 -6.13 -2.01 -11.57
CA LEU A 92 -5.46 -1.95 -10.27
C LEU A 92 -4.58 -3.20 -10.12
N LEU A 93 -3.30 -3.00 -9.91
CA LEU A 93 -2.29 -4.06 -9.83
C LEU A 93 -1.95 -4.47 -8.40
N GLY A 94 -2.26 -3.63 -7.43
CA GLY A 94 -2.01 -3.86 -6.01
C GLY A 94 -2.31 -2.63 -5.16
N CYS A 95 -2.01 -2.73 -3.86
CA CYS A 95 -2.14 -1.62 -2.92
C CYS A 95 -0.93 -1.55 -2.00
N VAL A 96 -0.70 -0.36 -1.46
CA VAL A 96 0.28 -0.09 -0.41
C VAL A 96 -0.42 0.67 0.70
N TYR A 97 -0.33 0.17 1.93
CA TYR A 97 -0.87 0.80 3.13
C TYR A 97 0.28 1.28 4.00
N ILE A 98 0.24 2.54 4.42
CA ILE A 98 1.21 3.12 5.36
C ILE A 98 0.43 3.55 6.59
N ASP A 99 0.56 2.77 7.65
CA ASP A 99 -0.18 2.90 8.88
C ASP A 99 0.70 3.36 10.04
N PRO A 100 0.10 3.90 11.11
CA PRO A 100 0.82 4.15 12.36
C PRO A 100 1.52 2.87 12.87
N PRO A 101 2.71 3.00 13.48
CA PRO A 101 3.48 1.85 13.92
C PRO A 101 2.80 1.13 15.08
N HIS A 102 2.76 -0.21 15.03
CA HIS A 102 2.32 -1.08 16.12
C HIS A 102 3.50 -1.79 16.81
N VAL A 103 4.64 -1.91 16.12
CA VAL A 103 5.85 -2.53 16.66
C VAL A 103 6.73 -1.46 17.31
N PRO A 104 7.12 -1.61 18.60
CA PRO A 104 8.01 -0.66 19.25
C PRO A 104 9.32 -0.48 18.48
N GLY A 105 9.75 0.78 18.32
CA GLY A 105 10.98 1.11 17.61
C GLY A 105 10.86 1.22 16.09
N THR A 106 9.63 1.12 15.56
CA THR A 106 9.35 1.40 14.15
C THR A 106 8.61 2.72 13.97
N ASP A 107 8.74 3.32 12.79
CA ASP A 107 8.13 4.62 12.47
C ASP A 107 6.77 4.47 11.76
N ALA A 108 6.56 3.33 11.10
CA ALA A 108 5.32 3.02 10.39
C ALA A 108 5.20 1.51 10.14
N ASP A 109 3.98 1.04 9.95
CA ASP A 109 3.70 -0.26 9.39
C ASP A 109 3.39 -0.11 7.90
N VAL A 110 4.13 -0.82 7.06
CA VAL A 110 3.95 -0.81 5.60
C VAL A 110 3.46 -2.17 5.16
N TRP A 111 2.24 -2.19 4.65
CA TRP A 111 1.61 -3.38 4.09
C TRP A 111 1.47 -3.19 2.59
N PHE A 112 1.69 -4.23 1.81
CA PHE A 112 1.55 -4.16 0.37
C PHE A 112 1.27 -5.53 -0.23
N TRP A 113 0.65 -5.51 -1.38
CA TRP A 113 0.36 -6.70 -2.16
C TRP A 113 0.26 -6.38 -3.66
N ALA A 114 0.54 -7.37 -4.48
CA ALA A 114 0.24 -7.36 -5.90
C ALA A 114 -0.87 -8.38 -6.19
N ARG A 115 -1.71 -8.08 -7.17
CA ARG A 115 -2.78 -9.00 -7.59
C ARG A 115 -2.18 -10.31 -8.11
N GLN A 116 -2.93 -11.39 -7.94
CA GLN A 116 -2.51 -12.76 -8.25
C GLN A 116 -1.94 -12.89 -9.67
N SER A 117 -2.60 -12.28 -10.66
CA SER A 117 -2.16 -12.34 -12.07
C SER A 117 -0.80 -11.71 -12.34
N GLN A 118 -0.24 -10.94 -11.41
CA GLN A 118 1.05 -10.26 -11.54
C GLN A 118 2.17 -10.90 -10.71
N LEU A 119 1.87 -11.93 -9.93
CA LEU A 119 2.87 -12.58 -9.08
C LEU A 119 3.96 -13.26 -9.92
N ALA A 120 3.58 -13.99 -10.96
CA ALA A 120 4.52 -14.68 -11.85
C ALA A 120 5.44 -13.71 -12.60
N SER A 121 5.00 -12.48 -12.88
CA SER A 121 5.81 -11.45 -13.53
C SER A 121 6.73 -10.70 -12.57
N GLY A 122 6.72 -11.04 -11.27
CA GLY A 122 7.57 -10.46 -10.25
C GLY A 122 7.16 -9.08 -9.74
N LEU A 123 5.92 -8.64 -9.98
CA LEU A 123 5.48 -7.30 -9.59
C LEU A 123 5.55 -7.08 -8.08
N GLU A 124 5.19 -8.06 -7.25
CA GLU A 124 5.22 -7.89 -5.78
C GLU A 124 6.64 -7.73 -5.26
N THR A 125 7.60 -8.46 -5.83
CA THR A 125 9.03 -8.30 -5.51
C THR A 125 9.56 -6.94 -5.97
N GLU A 126 9.17 -6.50 -7.16
CA GLU A 126 9.54 -5.18 -7.70
C GLU A 126 8.94 -4.05 -6.85
N LEU A 127 7.70 -4.20 -6.41
CA LEU A 127 7.03 -3.25 -5.52
C LEU A 127 7.75 -3.17 -4.17
N ALA A 128 8.16 -4.29 -3.58
CA ALA A 128 8.94 -4.32 -2.35
C ALA A 128 10.28 -3.57 -2.50
N SER A 129 10.98 -3.78 -3.60
CA SER A 129 12.24 -3.08 -3.92
C SER A 129 12.02 -1.58 -4.11
N PHE A 130 11.00 -1.19 -4.86
CA PHE A 130 10.62 0.20 -5.05
C PHE A 130 10.30 0.88 -3.72
N LEU A 131 9.50 0.26 -2.86
CA LEU A 131 9.13 0.80 -1.56
C LEU A 131 10.35 1.00 -0.66
N GLY A 132 11.32 0.08 -0.68
CA GLY A 132 12.56 0.20 0.07
C GLY A 132 13.34 1.48 -0.26
N THR A 133 13.32 1.95 -1.49
CA THR A 133 13.94 3.20 -1.93
C THR A 133 13.03 4.40 -1.70
N TRP A 134 11.77 4.30 -2.10
CA TRP A 134 10.81 5.41 -2.02
C TRP A 134 10.54 5.86 -0.58
N LEU A 135 10.48 4.93 0.38
CA LEU A 135 10.28 5.27 1.78
C LEU A 135 11.48 6.02 2.39
N VAL A 136 12.69 5.75 1.90
CA VAL A 136 13.89 6.50 2.30
C VAL A 136 13.89 7.91 1.71
N GLU A 137 13.52 8.03 0.44
CA GLU A 137 13.64 9.29 -0.29
C GLU A 137 12.49 10.25 -0.05
N ALA A 138 11.26 9.72 0.08
CA ALA A 138 10.03 10.51 0.08
C ALA A 138 9.32 10.58 1.45
N TRP A 139 9.73 9.79 2.44
CA TRP A 139 9.10 9.73 3.76
C TRP A 139 10.13 9.92 4.87
N PRO A 140 9.70 10.40 6.07
CA PRO A 140 10.62 10.69 7.19
C PRO A 140 10.90 9.44 8.05
N PHE A 141 10.90 8.23 7.46
CA PHE A 141 11.05 6.98 8.19
C PHE A 141 12.47 6.45 8.18
N LYS A 142 12.86 5.78 9.27
CA LYS A 142 14.15 5.09 9.42
C LYS A 142 13.98 3.58 9.54
N THR A 143 12.93 3.15 10.25
CA THR A 143 12.63 1.73 10.47
C THR A 143 11.13 1.53 10.31
N VAL A 144 10.74 0.58 9.51
CA VAL A 144 9.33 0.25 9.25
C VAL A 144 9.13 -1.26 9.37
N THR A 145 7.88 -1.71 9.43
CA THR A 145 7.57 -3.11 9.13
C THR A 145 7.18 -3.25 7.65
N PHE A 146 7.62 -4.33 7.01
CA PHE A 146 7.16 -4.77 5.69
C PHE A 146 6.34 -6.05 5.86
N ASN A 147 5.03 -5.97 5.63
CA ASN A 147 4.10 -7.08 5.83
C ASN A 147 4.31 -7.75 7.19
N GLY A 148 4.43 -6.93 8.24
CA GLY A 148 4.60 -7.36 9.63
C GLY A 148 6.04 -7.65 10.06
N VAL A 149 7.04 -7.57 9.17
CA VAL A 149 8.44 -7.85 9.50
C VAL A 149 9.23 -6.55 9.62
N PRO A 150 9.86 -6.26 10.78
CA PRO A 150 10.68 -5.06 10.96
C PRO A 150 11.85 -4.99 9.97
N ARG A 151 12.04 -3.80 9.41
CA ARG A 151 13.09 -3.53 8.43
C ARG A 151 13.68 -2.14 8.64
N SER A 152 15.01 -2.04 8.76
CA SER A 152 15.71 -0.76 8.72
C SER A 152 15.80 -0.28 7.28
N LEU A 153 15.40 0.97 7.05
CA LEU A 153 15.57 1.66 5.78
C LEU A 153 17.00 2.23 5.77
N ARG A 154 17.86 1.70 4.90
CA ARG A 154 19.23 2.22 4.76
C ARG A 154 19.22 3.33 3.75
N GLU A 155 19.88 4.45 4.06
CA GLU A 155 20.25 5.43 3.04
C GLU A 155 21.08 4.69 1.97
N SER A 156 20.69 4.82 0.71
CA SER A 156 21.53 4.34 -0.40
C SER A 156 22.89 5.04 -0.28
N PRO A 157 24.03 4.31 -0.42
CA PRO A 157 25.33 4.95 -0.41
C PRO A 157 25.32 6.05 -1.47
N LYS A 158 25.57 7.29 -1.04
CA LYS A 158 25.72 8.42 -1.97
C LYS A 158 26.74 7.99 -3.03
N LYS A 159 26.34 7.97 -4.28
CA LYS A 159 27.29 7.80 -5.37
C LYS A 159 28.27 8.97 -5.27
N VAL A 160 29.51 8.65 -4.93
CA VAL A 160 30.65 9.56 -4.99
C VAL A 160 30.97 9.83 -6.44
#